data_74ed98482572acfd5a2f485a6a50dbef
#
_entry.id   74ed98482572acfd5a2f485a6a50dbef
#
_cell.length_a   1.000
_cell.length_b   1.000
_cell.length_c   1.000
_cell.angle_alpha   90.00
_cell.angle_beta   90.00
_cell.angle_gamma   90.00
#
_symmetry.space_group_name_H-M   'P 1'
#
loop_
_entity.id
_entity.type
_entity.pdbx_description
1 polymer ?
#
loop_
_entity_poly.entity_id
_entity_poly.type
_entity_poly.pdbx_seq_one_letter_code
_entity_poly.pdbx_strand_id
1 'polypeptide(L)'
;ARIFKADISKIEEANALVNYTIGQFEKIDILVNNAGISRFNLFTDISYDEWHEVMNVNLNSVFYVTKKALQYMIPEHEGKIINISSMWGLVGSANEVHYSTSKAALIGMTKALAKELGPSNIQVNCIAPGVIETDMLNDVDEDTIEMLKYDTPLMRIGKPMDIARCALFLASEGGDFITGQVISSNGGFVIN
;
A
#
# COMPACT_ATOMS: atom_id res chain seq x y z
N ALA A 1 14.47 1.54 16.51
CA ALA A 1 13.08 1.18 16.14
C ALA A 1 12.21 1.07 17.39
N ARG A 2 10.90 1.31 17.22
CA ARG A 2 9.86 1.11 18.23
C ARG A 2 8.74 0.30 17.60
N ILE A 3 8.02 -0.45 18.43
CA ILE A 3 6.88 -1.26 18.00
C ILE A 3 5.65 -0.78 18.76
N PHE A 4 4.54 -0.62 18.06
CA PHE A 4 3.24 -0.34 18.62
C PHE A 4 2.21 -1.29 17.97
N LYS A 5 1.52 -2.09 18.78
CA LYS A 5 0.49 -3.01 18.29
C LYS A 5 -0.83 -2.27 18.18
N ALA A 6 -1.42 -2.24 16.99
CA ALA A 6 -2.72 -1.61 16.73
C ALA A 6 -3.48 -2.36 15.64
N ASP A 7 -4.79 -2.41 15.77
CA ASP A 7 -5.70 -2.73 14.68
C ASP A 7 -6.08 -1.43 13.98
N ILE A 8 -5.38 -1.12 12.90
CA ILE A 8 -5.55 0.16 12.17
C ILE A 8 -6.88 0.26 11.41
N SER A 9 -7.68 -0.82 11.31
CA SER A 9 -9.05 -0.75 10.81
C SER A 9 -9.99 -0.01 11.77
N LYS A 10 -9.55 0.19 13.02
CA LYS A 10 -10.24 0.97 14.05
C LYS A 10 -9.63 2.35 14.18
N ILE A 11 -10.46 3.37 14.01
CA ILE A 11 -10.02 4.78 13.98
C ILE A 11 -9.27 5.19 15.26
N GLU A 12 -9.70 4.71 16.42
CA GLU A 12 -9.08 5.01 17.72
C GLU A 12 -7.66 4.45 17.79
N GLU A 13 -7.47 3.20 17.34
CA GLU A 13 -6.17 2.53 17.35
C GLU A 13 -5.23 3.12 16.29
N ALA A 14 -5.74 3.46 15.10
CA ALA A 14 -5.00 4.17 14.07
C ALA A 14 -4.49 5.54 14.56
N ASN A 15 -5.35 6.31 15.23
CA ASN A 15 -4.97 7.58 15.85
C ASN A 15 -3.96 7.40 17.00
N ALA A 16 -4.13 6.36 17.82
CA ALA A 16 -3.20 6.04 18.91
C ALA A 16 -1.80 5.69 18.36
N LEU A 17 -1.70 4.94 17.26
CA LEU A 17 -0.43 4.63 16.59
C LEU A 17 0.32 5.90 16.17
N VAL A 18 -0.37 6.84 15.53
CA VAL A 18 0.23 8.11 15.09
C VAL A 18 0.64 8.95 16.30
N ASN A 19 -0.23 9.09 17.31
CA ASN A 19 0.09 9.82 18.53
C ASN A 19 1.29 9.21 19.28
N TYR A 20 1.38 7.87 19.33
CA TYR A 20 2.54 7.19 19.90
C TYR A 20 3.83 7.53 19.13
N THR A 21 3.78 7.52 17.79
CA THR A 21 4.93 7.87 16.95
C THR A 21 5.41 9.30 17.23
N ILE A 22 4.50 10.26 17.29
CA ILE A 22 4.80 11.65 17.64
C ILE A 22 5.38 11.75 19.06
N GLY A 23 4.82 11.03 20.03
CA GLY A 23 5.33 11.02 21.40
C GLY A 23 6.74 10.42 21.54
N GLN A 24 7.18 9.59 20.57
CA GLN A 24 8.52 8.99 20.56
C GLN A 24 9.54 9.74 19.72
N PHE A 25 9.14 10.40 18.65
CA PHE A 25 10.04 10.94 17.63
C PHE A 25 9.79 12.41 17.31
N GLU A 26 8.76 13.04 17.90
CA GLU A 26 8.35 14.43 17.77
C GLU A 26 7.79 14.78 16.37
N LYS A 27 8.13 14.01 15.33
CA LYS A 27 7.71 14.21 13.93
C LYS A 27 7.47 12.90 13.19
N ILE A 28 6.86 13.02 12.02
CA ILE A 28 6.72 11.95 11.02
C ILE A 28 7.22 12.51 9.69
N ASP A 29 8.34 12.01 9.19
CA ASP A 29 8.90 12.41 7.90
C ASP A 29 8.35 11.55 6.76
N ILE A 30 8.14 10.26 7.03
CA ILE A 30 7.73 9.27 6.04
C ILE A 30 6.61 8.41 6.62
N LEU A 31 5.53 8.27 5.87
CA LEU A 31 4.45 7.32 6.14
C LEU A 31 4.40 6.25 5.04
N VAL A 32 4.56 4.99 5.43
CA VAL A 32 4.39 3.85 4.53
C VAL A 32 3.12 3.09 4.92
N ASN A 33 2.09 3.18 4.11
CA ASN A 33 0.84 2.44 4.27
C ASN A 33 0.98 1.08 3.60
N ASN A 34 1.49 0.09 4.34
CA ASN A 34 1.80 -1.24 3.82
C ASN A 34 0.80 -2.32 4.28
N ALA A 35 0.17 -2.17 5.42
CA ALA A 35 -0.75 -3.17 5.95
C ALA A 35 -1.90 -3.49 4.97
N GLY A 36 -2.20 -4.76 4.84
CA GLY A 36 -3.26 -5.21 3.94
C GLY A 36 -3.49 -6.71 4.05
N ILE A 37 -4.69 -7.12 3.68
CA ILE A 37 -5.10 -8.52 3.61
C ILE A 37 -5.66 -8.83 2.23
N SER A 38 -5.61 -10.08 1.82
CA SER A 38 -6.34 -10.62 0.68
C SER A 38 -7.23 -11.78 1.13
N ARG A 39 -8.30 -12.01 0.38
CA ARG A 39 -9.19 -13.17 0.47
C ARG A 39 -9.47 -13.64 -0.95
N PHE A 40 -9.77 -14.93 -1.10
CA PHE A 40 -9.94 -15.56 -2.40
C PHE A 40 -11.32 -16.18 -2.50
N ASN A 41 -12.29 -15.50 -3.15
CA ASN A 41 -13.65 -15.95 -3.34
C ASN A 41 -14.23 -15.47 -4.66
N LEU A 42 -15.13 -16.27 -5.26
CA LEU A 42 -15.97 -15.78 -6.36
C LEU A 42 -16.80 -14.58 -5.89
N PHE A 43 -17.04 -13.63 -6.76
CA PHE A 43 -17.78 -12.41 -6.41
C PHE A 43 -19.15 -12.71 -5.77
N THR A 44 -19.85 -13.73 -6.27
CA THR A 44 -21.16 -14.17 -5.73
C THR A 44 -21.09 -14.74 -4.32
N ASP A 45 -19.90 -15.19 -3.90
CA ASP A 45 -19.70 -15.89 -2.63
C ASP A 45 -19.03 -14.97 -1.59
N ILE A 46 -18.58 -13.78 -2.00
CA ILE A 46 -18.06 -12.77 -1.08
C ILE A 46 -19.20 -12.30 -0.16
N SER A 47 -19.08 -12.56 1.13
CA SER A 47 -20.02 -12.05 2.11
C SER A 47 -19.88 -10.54 2.32
N TYR A 48 -20.94 -9.88 2.80
CA TYR A 48 -20.85 -8.45 3.15
C TYR A 48 -19.79 -8.19 4.23
N ASP A 49 -19.65 -9.08 5.20
CA ASP A 49 -18.66 -8.96 6.28
C ASP A 49 -17.23 -9.06 5.74
N GLU A 50 -16.96 -10.02 4.85
CA GLU A 50 -15.66 -10.16 4.19
C GLU A 50 -15.32 -8.95 3.32
N TRP A 51 -16.29 -8.45 2.55
CA TRP A 51 -16.12 -7.21 1.80
C TRP A 51 -15.72 -6.05 2.72
N HIS A 52 -16.45 -5.87 3.82
CA HIS A 52 -16.16 -4.81 4.78
C HIS A 52 -14.82 -5.00 5.48
N GLU A 53 -14.45 -6.23 5.84
CA GLU A 53 -13.15 -6.53 6.43
C GLU A 53 -12.01 -6.06 5.50
N VAL A 54 -12.04 -6.49 4.22
CA VAL A 54 -10.99 -6.14 3.24
C VAL A 54 -10.95 -4.63 3.00
N MET A 55 -12.10 -3.98 2.82
CA MET A 55 -12.16 -2.52 2.63
C MET A 55 -11.68 -1.76 3.87
N ASN A 56 -12.03 -2.20 5.07
CA ASN A 56 -11.63 -1.56 6.31
C ASN A 56 -10.12 -1.66 6.53
N VAL A 57 -9.52 -2.83 6.30
CA VAL A 57 -8.08 -3.02 6.50
C VAL A 57 -7.27 -2.38 5.37
N ASN A 58 -7.69 -2.51 4.10
CA ASN A 58 -6.86 -2.09 2.98
C ASN A 58 -7.04 -0.62 2.58
N LEU A 59 -8.18 -0.01 2.87
CA LEU A 59 -8.51 1.35 2.43
C LEU A 59 -8.84 2.30 3.58
N ASN A 60 -9.82 1.94 4.42
CA ASN A 60 -10.25 2.86 5.49
C ASN A 60 -9.13 3.10 6.50
N SER A 61 -8.32 2.09 6.82
CA SER A 61 -7.15 2.21 7.67
C SER A 61 -6.15 3.25 7.14
N VAL A 62 -5.87 3.19 5.83
CA VAL A 62 -4.97 4.13 5.14
C VAL A 62 -5.50 5.55 5.26
N PHE A 63 -6.80 5.74 5.08
CA PHE A 63 -7.44 7.03 5.29
C PHE A 63 -7.27 7.52 6.73
N TYR A 64 -7.51 6.66 7.74
CA TYR A 64 -7.42 7.06 9.15
C TYR A 64 -6.00 7.48 9.54
N VAL A 65 -5.01 6.62 9.23
CA VAL A 65 -3.61 6.87 9.55
C VAL A 65 -3.09 8.09 8.81
N THR A 66 -3.36 8.20 7.50
CA THR A 66 -2.90 9.32 6.68
C THR A 66 -3.50 10.64 7.16
N LYS A 67 -4.82 10.68 7.37
CA LYS A 67 -5.50 11.88 7.88
C LYS A 67 -4.91 12.36 9.22
N LYS A 68 -4.57 11.42 10.10
CA LYS A 68 -3.97 11.77 11.40
C LYS A 68 -2.52 12.22 11.25
N ALA A 69 -1.71 11.56 10.40
CA ALA A 69 -0.32 11.94 10.16
C ALA A 69 -0.19 13.33 9.53
N LEU A 70 -1.09 13.68 8.62
CA LEU A 70 -1.11 14.99 7.95
C LEU A 70 -1.29 16.17 8.91
N GLN A 71 -1.88 15.97 10.10
CA GLN A 71 -1.96 17.01 11.13
C GLN A 71 -0.58 17.47 11.60
N TYR A 72 0.44 16.62 11.43
CA TYR A 72 1.83 16.90 11.81
C TYR A 72 2.72 17.21 10.62
N MET A 73 2.48 16.61 9.45
CA MET A 73 3.29 16.85 8.25
C MET A 73 2.99 18.22 7.61
N ILE A 74 1.71 18.63 7.53
CA ILE A 74 1.32 19.88 6.86
C ILE A 74 1.95 21.13 7.51
N PRO A 75 1.96 21.29 8.84
CA PRO A 75 2.62 22.45 9.47
C PRO A 75 4.12 22.53 9.22
N GLU A 76 4.78 21.39 9.06
CA GLU A 76 6.23 21.32 8.80
C GLU A 76 6.58 21.58 7.33
N HIS A 77 5.60 21.58 6.41
CA HIS A 77 5.82 21.67 4.96
C HIS A 77 6.83 20.62 4.45
N GLU A 78 6.80 19.42 5.03
CA GLU A 78 7.68 18.32 4.68
C GLU A 78 6.99 16.99 4.96
N GLY A 79 7.12 16.03 4.04
CA GLY A 79 6.63 14.68 4.26
C GLY A 79 6.59 13.84 2.99
N LYS A 80 6.64 12.53 3.18
CA LYS A 80 6.47 11.57 2.08
C LYS A 80 5.50 10.47 2.49
N ILE A 81 4.52 10.23 1.62
CA ILE A 81 3.52 9.18 1.82
C ILE A 81 3.66 8.15 0.70
N ILE A 82 3.83 6.89 1.08
CA ILE A 82 3.99 5.77 0.16
C ILE A 82 2.87 4.77 0.44
N ASN A 83 1.95 4.61 -0.50
CA ASN A 83 0.86 3.65 -0.41
C ASN A 83 1.25 2.36 -1.15
N ILE A 84 1.06 1.20 -0.51
CA ILE A 84 1.31 -0.08 -1.15
C ILE A 84 -0.01 -0.63 -1.71
N SER A 85 -0.15 -0.49 -3.03
CA SER A 85 -1.25 -1.06 -3.81
C SER A 85 -0.94 -2.50 -4.24
N SER A 86 -1.25 -2.85 -5.47
CA SER A 86 -0.98 -4.13 -6.13
C SER A 86 -1.09 -3.95 -7.65
N MET A 87 -0.44 -4.82 -8.42
CA MET A 87 -0.73 -4.93 -9.84
C MET A 87 -2.21 -5.25 -10.09
N TRP A 88 -2.87 -5.97 -9.16
CA TRP A 88 -4.31 -6.22 -9.23
C TRP A 88 -5.17 -4.97 -9.01
N GLY A 89 -4.62 -3.92 -8.42
CA GLY A 89 -5.23 -2.59 -8.40
C GLY A 89 -5.17 -1.86 -9.75
N LEU A 90 -4.28 -2.30 -10.67
CA LEU A 90 -4.16 -1.76 -12.02
C LEU A 90 -5.08 -2.46 -13.02
N VAL A 91 -5.11 -3.79 -12.98
CA VAL A 91 -5.77 -4.61 -14.01
C VAL A 91 -6.91 -5.48 -13.49
N GLY A 92 -7.06 -5.60 -12.17
CA GLY A 92 -8.01 -6.52 -11.54
C GLY A 92 -7.50 -7.96 -11.50
N SER A 93 -8.08 -8.76 -10.60
CA SER A 93 -7.88 -10.21 -10.50
C SER A 93 -9.22 -10.90 -10.32
N ALA A 94 -9.44 -12.00 -11.02
CA ALA A 94 -10.58 -12.88 -10.75
C ALA A 94 -10.46 -13.46 -9.33
N ASN A 95 -11.59 -13.73 -8.71
CA ASN A 95 -11.69 -14.24 -7.33
C ASN A 95 -11.16 -13.30 -6.22
N GLU A 96 -10.71 -12.09 -6.56
CA GLU A 96 -10.17 -11.09 -5.63
C GLU A 96 -10.80 -9.70 -5.86
N VAL A 97 -12.09 -9.63 -6.18
CA VAL A 97 -12.76 -8.38 -6.58
C VAL A 97 -12.66 -7.31 -5.47
N HIS A 98 -12.89 -7.67 -4.21
CA HIS A 98 -12.77 -6.77 -3.06
C HIS A 98 -11.33 -6.27 -2.86
N TYR A 99 -10.34 -7.18 -2.97
CA TYR A 99 -8.92 -6.84 -2.90
C TYR A 99 -8.52 -5.87 -4.02
N SER A 100 -8.81 -6.24 -5.28
CA SER A 100 -8.55 -5.42 -6.46
C SER A 100 -9.19 -4.04 -6.34
N THR A 101 -10.45 -3.97 -5.89
CA THR A 101 -11.17 -2.72 -5.65
C THR A 101 -10.46 -1.87 -4.59
N SER A 102 -10.08 -2.45 -3.45
CA SER A 102 -9.39 -1.71 -2.39
C SER A 102 -8.05 -1.15 -2.86
N LYS A 103 -7.28 -1.94 -3.63
CA LYS A 103 -5.97 -1.55 -4.16
C LYS A 103 -6.08 -0.53 -5.30
N ALA A 104 -7.11 -0.58 -6.13
CA ALA A 104 -7.41 0.44 -7.12
C ALA A 104 -7.81 1.77 -6.44
N ALA A 105 -8.58 1.73 -5.36
CA ALA A 105 -8.95 2.91 -4.60
C ALA A 105 -7.73 3.65 -4.01
N LEU A 106 -6.69 2.93 -3.56
CA LEU A 106 -5.43 3.53 -3.10
C LEU A 106 -4.71 4.30 -4.21
N ILE A 107 -4.78 3.83 -5.45
CA ILE A 107 -4.22 4.53 -6.62
C ILE A 107 -4.94 5.85 -6.84
N GLY A 108 -6.28 5.86 -6.79
CA GLY A 108 -7.09 7.07 -6.88
C GLY A 108 -6.80 8.05 -5.76
N MET A 109 -6.75 7.56 -4.51
CA MET A 109 -6.43 8.34 -3.33
C MET A 109 -5.02 8.96 -3.42
N THR A 110 -4.02 8.20 -3.88
CA THR A 110 -2.66 8.69 -4.09
C THR A 110 -2.62 9.89 -5.04
N LYS A 111 -3.28 9.77 -6.20
CA LYS A 111 -3.31 10.82 -7.23
C LYS A 111 -4.03 12.09 -6.74
N ALA A 112 -5.11 11.94 -5.97
CA ALA A 112 -5.85 13.06 -5.41
C ALA A 112 -5.02 13.78 -4.34
N LEU A 113 -4.48 13.04 -3.36
CA LEU A 113 -3.66 13.59 -2.29
C LEU A 113 -2.38 14.27 -2.82
N ALA A 114 -1.75 13.72 -3.86
CA ALA A 114 -0.58 14.34 -4.47
C ALA A 114 -0.85 15.77 -4.98
N LYS A 115 -2.03 16.00 -5.56
CA LYS A 115 -2.46 17.33 -6.03
C LYS A 115 -2.80 18.26 -4.88
N GLU A 116 -3.45 17.76 -3.84
CA GLU A 116 -3.88 18.52 -2.68
C GLU A 116 -2.70 18.93 -1.79
N LEU A 117 -1.73 18.01 -1.59
CA LEU A 117 -0.63 18.18 -0.66
C LEU A 117 0.66 18.72 -1.28
N GLY A 118 0.72 18.77 -2.61
CA GLY A 118 1.88 19.35 -3.34
C GLY A 118 2.26 20.76 -2.88
N PRO A 119 1.30 21.70 -2.69
CA PRO A 119 1.60 23.04 -2.15
C PRO A 119 2.21 23.03 -0.74
N SER A 120 2.02 21.96 0.03
CA SER A 120 2.64 21.73 1.35
C SER A 120 3.94 20.95 1.27
N ASN A 121 4.52 20.76 0.07
CA ASN A 121 5.75 19.99 -0.15
C ASN A 121 5.69 18.56 0.39
N ILE A 122 4.52 17.92 0.33
CA ILE A 122 4.33 16.52 0.72
C ILE A 122 4.14 15.69 -0.54
N GLN A 123 5.07 14.75 -0.80
CA GLN A 123 4.98 13.83 -1.92
C GLN A 123 4.12 12.62 -1.53
N VAL A 124 3.20 12.24 -2.42
CA VAL A 124 2.33 11.07 -2.23
C VAL A 124 2.46 10.16 -3.44
N ASN A 125 3.02 8.98 -3.25
CA ASN A 125 3.23 8.01 -4.32
C ASN A 125 2.67 6.64 -3.94
N CYS A 126 2.52 5.80 -4.94
CA CYS A 126 2.01 4.45 -4.81
C CYS A 126 3.01 3.46 -5.41
N ILE A 127 3.19 2.32 -4.76
CA ILE A 127 3.88 1.17 -5.34
C ILE A 127 2.80 0.12 -5.65
N ALA A 128 2.86 -0.47 -6.84
CA ALA A 128 2.01 -1.58 -7.26
C ALA A 128 2.88 -2.84 -7.44
N PRO A 129 3.11 -3.62 -6.37
CA PRO A 129 3.86 -4.86 -6.44
C PRO A 129 3.21 -5.89 -7.36
N GLY A 130 4.04 -6.73 -7.98
CA GLY A 130 3.60 -7.99 -8.56
C GLY A 130 3.44 -9.10 -7.52
N VAL A 131 3.62 -10.34 -7.92
CA VAL A 131 3.65 -11.48 -7.00
C VAL A 131 4.94 -11.44 -6.20
N ILE A 132 4.83 -11.35 -4.87
CA ILE A 132 5.96 -11.22 -3.94
C ILE A 132 5.94 -12.39 -2.96
N GLU A 133 7.10 -13.00 -2.73
CA GLU A 133 7.33 -14.09 -1.78
C GLU A 133 7.08 -13.60 -0.34
N THR A 134 5.85 -13.80 0.13
CA THR A 134 5.35 -13.39 1.45
C THR A 134 4.38 -14.44 1.97
N ASP A 135 3.96 -14.31 3.23
CA ASP A 135 2.98 -15.20 3.85
C ASP A 135 1.64 -15.29 3.08
N MET A 136 1.33 -14.32 2.23
CA MET A 136 0.15 -14.36 1.35
C MET A 136 0.20 -15.49 0.32
N LEU A 137 1.36 -16.07 0.08
CA LEU A 137 1.54 -17.19 -0.86
C LEU A 137 1.59 -18.56 -0.17
N ASN A 138 1.49 -18.62 1.17
CA ASN A 138 1.65 -19.89 1.90
C ASN A 138 0.62 -20.96 1.51
N ASP A 139 -0.57 -20.56 1.08
CA ASP A 139 -1.66 -21.45 0.67
C ASP A 139 -1.71 -21.65 -0.86
N VAL A 140 -0.75 -21.13 -1.60
CA VAL A 140 -0.67 -21.26 -3.07
C VAL A 140 0.19 -22.47 -3.41
N ASP A 141 -0.33 -23.38 -4.24
CA ASP A 141 0.39 -24.59 -4.66
C ASP A 141 1.61 -24.28 -5.55
N GLU A 142 2.56 -25.23 -5.59
CA GLU A 142 3.82 -25.08 -6.31
C GLU A 142 3.62 -24.89 -7.82
N ASP A 143 2.64 -25.57 -8.44
CA ASP A 143 2.37 -25.47 -9.88
C ASP A 143 1.87 -24.06 -10.21
N THR A 144 1.01 -23.49 -9.39
CA THR A 144 0.57 -22.09 -9.52
C THR A 144 1.73 -21.11 -9.36
N ILE A 145 2.64 -21.33 -8.40
CA ILE A 145 3.85 -20.51 -8.23
C ILE A 145 4.76 -20.58 -9.47
N GLU A 146 4.97 -21.75 -10.05
CA GLU A 146 5.78 -21.91 -11.27
C GLU A 146 5.11 -21.20 -12.47
N MET A 147 3.79 -21.29 -12.59
CA MET A 147 3.05 -20.55 -13.62
C MET A 147 3.22 -19.03 -13.45
N LEU A 148 3.08 -18.51 -12.22
CA LEU A 148 3.27 -17.09 -11.92
C LEU A 148 4.70 -16.60 -12.22
N LYS A 149 5.72 -17.45 -12.00
CA LYS A 149 7.10 -17.17 -12.41
C LYS A 149 7.22 -17.09 -13.93
N TYR A 150 6.63 -18.05 -14.66
CA TYR A 150 6.66 -18.10 -16.11
C TYR A 150 5.95 -16.89 -16.74
N ASP A 151 4.83 -16.46 -16.18
CA ASP A 151 4.06 -15.29 -16.64
C ASP A 151 4.77 -13.96 -16.29
N THR A 152 5.75 -13.99 -15.40
CA THR A 152 6.58 -12.82 -15.06
C THR A 152 7.75 -12.72 -16.03
N PRO A 153 7.90 -11.66 -16.85
CA PRO A 153 9.01 -11.52 -17.80
C PRO A 153 10.42 -11.68 -17.20
N LEU A 154 10.61 -11.30 -15.93
CA LEU A 154 11.88 -11.54 -15.22
C LEU A 154 12.04 -12.98 -14.72
N MET A 155 11.13 -13.91 -15.08
CA MET A 155 11.18 -15.35 -14.80
C MET A 155 11.34 -15.69 -13.30
N ARG A 156 10.82 -14.85 -12.44
CA ARG A 156 10.81 -15.05 -10.98
C ARG A 156 9.67 -14.27 -10.33
N ILE A 157 9.22 -14.71 -9.16
CA ILE A 157 8.44 -13.85 -8.25
C ILE A 157 9.38 -12.85 -7.58
N GLY A 158 8.82 -11.72 -7.15
CA GLY A 158 9.56 -10.70 -6.42
C GLY A 158 9.87 -11.13 -4.99
N LYS A 159 10.81 -10.44 -4.36
CA LYS A 159 11.12 -10.56 -2.94
C LYS A 159 10.68 -9.30 -2.19
N PRO A 160 10.38 -9.37 -0.90
CA PRO A 160 10.06 -8.18 -0.09
C PRO A 160 11.09 -7.06 -0.27
N MET A 161 12.37 -7.41 -0.45
CA MET A 161 13.45 -6.45 -0.67
C MET A 161 13.33 -5.70 -2.01
N ASP A 162 12.72 -6.27 -3.05
CA ASP A 162 12.49 -5.58 -4.32
C ASP A 162 11.53 -4.39 -4.10
N ILE A 163 10.51 -4.58 -3.26
CA ILE A 163 9.56 -3.53 -2.90
C ILE A 163 10.16 -2.53 -1.91
N ALA A 164 10.91 -3.00 -0.92
CA ALA A 164 11.58 -2.15 0.06
C ALA A 164 12.56 -1.16 -0.60
N ARG A 165 13.31 -1.60 -1.63
CA ARG A 165 14.21 -0.72 -2.40
C ARG A 165 13.45 0.34 -3.19
N CYS A 166 12.30 0.00 -3.76
CA CYS A 166 11.43 0.97 -4.42
C CYS A 166 10.90 2.01 -3.42
N ALA A 167 10.44 1.55 -2.26
CA ALA A 167 9.98 2.43 -1.18
C ALA A 167 11.12 3.34 -0.68
N LEU A 168 12.33 2.80 -0.50
CA LEU A 168 13.50 3.58 -0.10
C LEU A 168 13.85 4.67 -1.12
N PHE A 169 13.79 4.37 -2.41
CA PHE A 169 14.01 5.36 -3.47
C PHE A 169 13.00 6.51 -3.38
N LEU A 170 11.71 6.21 -3.25
CA LEU A 170 10.67 7.22 -3.10
C LEU A 170 10.79 8.02 -1.80
N ALA A 171 11.30 7.40 -0.74
CA ALA A 171 11.51 8.02 0.57
C ALA A 171 12.78 8.89 0.62
N SER A 172 13.73 8.68 -0.29
CA SER A 172 15.00 9.44 -0.37
C SER A 172 14.86 10.75 -1.15
N GLU A 173 15.93 11.54 -1.21
CA GLU A 173 16.04 12.73 -2.05
C GLU A 173 15.76 12.45 -3.54
N GLY A 174 16.04 11.23 -4.01
CA GLY A 174 15.70 10.79 -5.37
C GLY A 174 14.21 10.83 -5.69
N GLY A 175 13.35 10.83 -4.66
CA GLY A 175 11.91 10.94 -4.77
C GLY A 175 11.32 12.35 -4.66
N ASP A 176 12.14 13.40 -4.43
CA ASP A 176 11.64 14.73 -4.10
C ASP A 176 10.80 15.39 -5.21
N PHE A 177 11.10 15.07 -6.47
CA PHE A 177 10.34 15.59 -7.61
C PHE A 177 9.36 14.56 -8.20
N ILE A 178 9.02 13.53 -7.41
CA ILE A 178 8.09 12.45 -7.80
C ILE A 178 6.86 12.50 -6.89
N THR A 179 5.70 12.83 -7.44
CA THR A 179 4.43 12.78 -6.71
C THR A 179 3.26 12.35 -7.61
N GLY A 180 2.27 11.68 -7.05
CA GLY A 180 1.09 11.18 -7.76
C GLY A 180 1.36 9.98 -8.66
N GLN A 181 2.57 9.39 -8.58
CA GLN A 181 2.96 8.29 -9.45
C GLN A 181 2.60 6.93 -8.87
N VAL A 182 2.39 5.97 -9.77
CA VAL A 182 2.21 4.56 -9.45
C VAL A 182 3.39 3.79 -10.05
N ILE A 183 4.30 3.35 -9.20
CA ILE A 183 5.47 2.59 -9.64
C ILE A 183 5.17 1.10 -9.58
N SER A 184 5.16 0.46 -10.74
CA SER A 184 4.82 -0.95 -10.90
C SER A 184 6.07 -1.81 -10.72
N SER A 185 6.36 -2.22 -9.48
CA SER A 185 7.46 -3.14 -9.18
C SER A 185 6.98 -4.60 -9.24
N ASN A 186 6.75 -5.10 -10.45
CA ASN A 186 6.05 -6.37 -10.72
C ASN A 186 6.79 -7.33 -11.66
N GLY A 187 8.07 -7.07 -11.97
CA GLY A 187 8.86 -7.94 -12.85
C GLY A 187 8.42 -7.94 -14.32
N GLY A 188 7.56 -7.00 -14.71
CA GLY A 188 6.99 -6.91 -16.07
C GLY A 188 5.69 -7.68 -16.25
N PHE A 189 5.11 -8.25 -15.19
CA PHE A 189 3.84 -8.99 -15.24
C PHE A 189 2.70 -8.13 -15.80
N VAL A 190 2.66 -6.86 -15.39
CA VAL A 190 1.74 -5.85 -15.94
C VAL A 190 2.58 -4.69 -16.48
N ILE A 191 2.40 -4.37 -17.75
CA ILE A 191 3.00 -3.21 -18.43
C ILE A 191 1.86 -2.28 -18.84
N ASN A 192 1.87 -1.04 -18.34
CA ASN A 192 0.86 0.00 -18.64
C ASN A 192 1.43 1.03 -19.60
#